data_321131b413764739d23b680ccbf0dc83
#
_entry.id   321131b413764739d23b680ccbf0dc83
#
_cell.length_a   1.000
_cell.length_b   1.000
_cell.length_c   1.000
_cell.angle_alpha   90.00
_cell.angle_beta   90.00
_cell.angle_gamma   90.00
#
_symmetry.space_group_name_H-M   'P 1'
#
loop_
_entity.id
_entity.type
_entity.pdbx_description
1 polymer ?
#
loop_
_entity_poly.entity_id
_entity_poly.type
_entity_poly.pdbx_seq_one_letter_code
_entity_poly.pdbx_strand_id
1 'polypeptide(L)'
;MYAHPEDLLQFRPHFFVIESTQLPNSSVTLCHGCSNGTRILTERLPISFVRPELIALGAEKVLGFVKTEPRLQPYKPWLEDILRYLPHTLSAPEEKIAAQAGLMSGAPSDAYSIFTNADMPYPEVTLSDGKKVRLDASAYTNYRATPNREDRKKVFQAFWSSYRNFERTMGTTLNAHVKTHIFNKDIRKFNSCLEAALFEGNIPPTVFKQLIADVHANLPTLHRYLKLRQRMMGIDQLGYEDLYAPIVKKVEMKYTPEDAIKLVLEAVAPLGKEYVADLKTGFDNRWVDFMPTTGKKSGAYSTGVYGVHPYQLQNFTGLYEEVSTVAHECGHSMHTFLSDKNQPYPTHDYKTFVAEVASTLNENFLLHFMLSTTKDKDTRLFLLGTYLDGLRTTLFRQTLFAEFEMRIHDLVEKGEPLTGEKLTSLYLSLLKEFYGDAAGVCKVDDLYGIEWAYIPHFYYNFYVYQYATSITASSLIAANIRSEGSSTTTRDAYLKMLSSGSSKYPIDLLKDAGVDMTTSAPFNAAMKSMNTIMDEMEKILAENPGK
;
A
#
# COMPACT_ATOMS: atom_id res chain seq x y z
N MET A 1 -34.93 -1.51 -20.43
CA MET A 1 -35.47 -2.13 -19.22
C MET A 1 -35.36 -3.63 -19.36
N TYR A 2 -34.57 -4.29 -18.52
CA TYR A 2 -34.37 -5.75 -18.58
C TYR A 2 -35.62 -6.44 -18.14
N ALA A 3 -36.35 -7.03 -19.07
CA ALA A 3 -37.59 -7.74 -18.79
C ALA A 3 -37.38 -9.24 -18.50
N HIS A 4 -36.24 -9.81 -18.97
CA HIS A 4 -35.93 -11.24 -18.93
C HIS A 4 -34.48 -11.51 -18.50
N PRO A 5 -34.15 -12.68 -17.90
CA PRO A 5 -32.77 -13.05 -17.54
C PRO A 5 -31.80 -12.99 -18.72
N GLU A 6 -32.26 -13.25 -19.93
CA GLU A 6 -31.46 -13.21 -21.16
C GLU A 6 -30.99 -11.80 -21.51
N ASP A 7 -31.72 -10.75 -21.08
CA ASP A 7 -31.32 -9.37 -21.32
C ASP A 7 -30.02 -9.01 -20.60
N LEU A 8 -29.73 -9.62 -19.43
CA LEU A 8 -28.48 -9.46 -18.72
C LEU A 8 -27.29 -10.14 -19.40
N LEU A 9 -27.55 -11.13 -20.25
CA LEU A 9 -26.53 -11.88 -20.98
C LEU A 9 -26.14 -11.23 -22.31
N GLN A 10 -26.92 -10.27 -22.80
CA GLN A 10 -26.56 -9.48 -23.98
C GLN A 10 -25.35 -8.57 -23.69
N PHE A 11 -25.02 -8.34 -22.41
CA PHE A 11 -23.75 -7.77 -21.98
C PHE A 11 -22.61 -8.80 -21.99
N ARG A 12 -22.38 -9.47 -23.12
CA ARG A 12 -21.01 -9.92 -23.38
C ARG A 12 -20.20 -8.64 -23.50
N PRO A 13 -19.10 -8.48 -22.77
CA PRO A 13 -18.08 -7.55 -23.18
C PRO A 13 -17.61 -8.04 -24.56
N HIS A 14 -18.24 -7.55 -25.60
CA HIS A 14 -17.59 -7.57 -26.89
C HIS A 14 -16.38 -6.67 -26.67
N PHE A 15 -15.21 -7.28 -26.53
CA PHE A 15 -13.99 -6.61 -26.87
C PHE A 15 -14.20 -6.07 -28.28
N PHE A 16 -14.60 -4.82 -28.39
CA PHE A 16 -14.31 -4.07 -29.57
C PHE A 16 -12.80 -3.88 -29.54
N VAL A 17 -12.10 -4.80 -30.16
CA VAL A 17 -10.89 -4.46 -30.87
C VAL A 17 -11.38 -3.46 -31.89
N ILE A 18 -11.33 -2.18 -31.54
CA ILE A 18 -11.41 -1.11 -32.55
C ILE A 18 -10.11 -1.26 -33.31
N GLU A 19 -10.20 -1.95 -34.43
CA GLU A 19 -9.17 -1.84 -35.45
C GLU A 19 -8.98 -0.36 -35.70
N SER A 20 -7.74 0.11 -35.53
CA SER A 20 -7.31 1.50 -35.57
C SER A 20 -7.49 2.21 -36.91
N THR A 21 -8.35 1.71 -37.80
CA THR A 21 -8.50 2.18 -39.18
C THR A 21 -9.68 3.11 -39.41
N GLN A 22 -10.50 3.46 -38.45
CA GLN A 22 -11.69 4.32 -38.69
C GLN A 22 -11.94 5.44 -37.66
N LEU A 23 -10.91 6.07 -37.09
CA LEU A 23 -11.09 7.36 -36.41
C LEU A 23 -10.18 8.41 -37.04
N PRO A 24 -10.74 9.50 -37.62
CA PRO A 24 -9.94 10.61 -38.08
C PRO A 24 -9.41 11.42 -36.90
N ASN A 25 -8.09 11.54 -36.79
CA ASN A 25 -7.33 12.53 -36.03
C ASN A 25 -7.95 13.02 -34.72
N SER A 26 -7.95 12.22 -33.67
CA SER A 26 -7.93 12.72 -32.30
C SER A 26 -6.68 12.14 -31.62
N SER A 27 -5.74 13.04 -31.33
CA SER A 27 -4.54 12.74 -30.56
C SER A 27 -4.94 12.19 -29.18
N VAL A 28 -4.77 10.90 -28.97
CA VAL A 28 -4.83 10.29 -27.64
C VAL A 28 -3.58 10.72 -26.91
N THR A 29 -3.66 11.82 -26.18
CA THR A 29 -2.63 12.18 -25.20
C THR A 29 -2.75 11.23 -24.02
N LEU A 30 -1.88 10.22 -23.98
CA LEU A 30 -1.68 9.39 -22.80
C LEU A 30 -1.14 10.27 -21.67
N CYS A 31 -2.02 10.73 -20.79
CA CYS A 31 -1.62 11.43 -19.58
C CYS A 31 -1.03 10.40 -18.61
N HIS A 32 0.30 10.23 -18.64
CA HIS A 32 1.07 9.42 -17.72
C HIS A 32 1.25 10.19 -16.40
N GLY A 33 0.28 10.14 -15.51
CA GLY A 33 0.42 10.84 -14.23
C GLY A 33 -0.73 10.73 -13.24
N CYS A 34 -1.80 10.03 -13.58
CA CYS A 34 -2.93 9.90 -12.67
C CYS A 34 -2.97 8.51 -12.06
N SER A 35 -2.53 8.41 -10.81
CA SER A 35 -2.83 7.29 -9.93
C SER A 35 -4.35 7.09 -9.85
N ASN A 36 -4.78 5.88 -10.16
CA ASN A 36 -6.05 5.21 -9.83
C ASN A 36 -7.42 5.90 -10.07
N GLY A 37 -7.51 7.20 -10.35
CA GLY A 37 -8.81 7.88 -10.50
C GLY A 37 -9.29 8.08 -11.95
N THR A 38 -8.41 8.31 -12.88
CA THR A 38 -8.75 8.82 -14.23
C THR A 38 -8.88 7.72 -15.29
N ARG A 39 -8.27 6.57 -15.09
CA ARG A 39 -8.38 5.42 -16.02
C ARG A 39 -9.79 4.84 -16.10
N ILE A 40 -10.59 5.11 -15.09
CA ILE A 40 -11.96 4.60 -14.92
C ILE A 40 -12.98 5.36 -15.80
N LEU A 41 -12.68 6.59 -16.22
CA LEU A 41 -13.67 7.46 -16.90
C LEU A 41 -13.84 7.15 -18.39
N THR A 42 -12.81 6.75 -19.10
CA THR A 42 -12.89 6.53 -20.56
C THR A 42 -13.37 5.12 -20.95
N GLU A 43 -13.04 4.12 -20.15
CA GLU A 43 -13.51 2.74 -20.40
C GLU A 43 -14.88 2.43 -19.79
N ARG A 44 -15.35 3.24 -18.81
CA ARG A 44 -16.66 3.06 -18.15
C ARG A 44 -17.83 3.75 -18.85
N LEU A 45 -17.60 4.67 -19.76
CA LEU A 45 -18.68 5.44 -20.40
C LEU A 45 -19.73 4.60 -21.15
N PRO A 46 -19.36 3.56 -21.92
CA PRO A 46 -20.34 2.76 -22.68
C PRO A 46 -21.26 1.87 -21.79
N ILE A 47 -20.83 1.53 -20.55
CA ILE A 47 -21.58 0.62 -19.65
C ILE A 47 -21.94 1.25 -18.31
N SER A 48 -21.75 2.56 -18.15
CA SER A 48 -22.02 3.30 -16.91
C SER A 48 -23.50 3.21 -16.47
N PHE A 49 -24.40 2.96 -17.40
CA PHE A 49 -25.82 2.79 -17.14
C PHE A 49 -26.19 1.43 -16.52
N VAL A 50 -25.33 0.40 -16.65
CA VAL A 50 -25.63 -0.98 -16.20
C VAL A 50 -25.87 -1.03 -14.69
N ARG A 51 -24.97 -0.42 -13.92
CA ARG A 51 -25.07 -0.42 -12.45
C ARG A 51 -26.36 0.28 -11.96
N PRO A 52 -26.71 1.50 -12.40
CA PRO A 52 -27.98 2.13 -12.07
C PRO A 52 -29.21 1.31 -12.47
N GLU A 53 -29.20 0.65 -13.63
CA GLU A 53 -30.33 -0.18 -14.06
C GLU A 53 -30.49 -1.44 -13.22
N LEU A 54 -29.38 -2.13 -12.87
CA LEU A 54 -29.41 -3.28 -11.97
C LEU A 54 -29.95 -2.90 -10.59
N ILE A 55 -29.50 -1.75 -10.05
CA ILE A 55 -30.00 -1.22 -8.80
C ILE A 55 -31.50 -0.91 -8.88
N ALA A 56 -31.96 -0.30 -9.98
CA ALA A 56 -33.37 0.00 -10.20
C ALA A 56 -34.28 -1.25 -10.31
N LEU A 57 -33.73 -2.38 -10.80
CA LEU A 57 -34.43 -3.66 -10.82
C LEU A 57 -34.70 -4.22 -9.41
N GLY A 58 -33.82 -3.92 -8.47
CA GLY A 58 -33.87 -4.42 -7.10
C GLY A 58 -33.30 -5.84 -6.93
N ALA A 59 -32.91 -6.14 -5.68
CA ALA A 59 -32.19 -7.37 -5.35
C ALA A 59 -33.03 -8.65 -5.66
N GLU A 60 -34.33 -8.66 -5.35
CA GLU A 60 -35.16 -9.82 -5.56
C GLU A 60 -35.19 -10.26 -7.02
N LYS A 61 -35.39 -9.31 -7.95
CA LYS A 61 -35.50 -9.61 -9.38
C LYS A 61 -34.14 -10.05 -9.95
N VAL A 62 -33.04 -9.32 -9.62
CA VAL A 62 -31.69 -9.63 -10.10
C VAL A 62 -31.24 -11.01 -9.60
N LEU A 63 -31.39 -11.30 -8.31
CA LEU A 63 -31.03 -12.61 -7.74
C LEU A 63 -31.98 -13.73 -8.22
N GLY A 64 -33.24 -13.39 -8.55
CA GLY A 64 -34.16 -14.28 -9.23
C GLY A 64 -33.63 -14.73 -10.60
N PHE A 65 -33.10 -13.81 -11.39
CA PHE A 65 -32.45 -14.13 -12.67
C PHE A 65 -31.24 -15.04 -12.48
N VAL A 66 -30.38 -14.77 -11.49
CA VAL A 66 -29.21 -15.62 -11.18
C VAL A 66 -29.64 -17.06 -10.85
N LYS A 67 -30.79 -17.25 -10.17
CA LYS A 67 -31.31 -18.59 -9.85
C LYS A 67 -31.84 -19.35 -11.06
N THR A 68 -32.45 -18.64 -12.01
CA THR A 68 -33.14 -19.26 -13.15
C THR A 68 -32.27 -19.40 -14.39
N GLU A 69 -31.17 -18.62 -14.50
CA GLU A 69 -30.29 -18.62 -15.64
C GLU A 69 -28.88 -19.05 -15.22
N PRO A 70 -28.44 -20.32 -15.48
CA PRO A 70 -27.16 -20.85 -15.06
C PRO A 70 -25.95 -20.06 -15.60
N ARG A 71 -26.06 -19.41 -16.76
CA ARG A 71 -25.01 -18.60 -17.36
C ARG A 71 -24.69 -17.34 -16.53
N LEU A 72 -25.57 -16.92 -15.63
CA LEU A 72 -25.36 -15.80 -14.69
C LEU A 72 -24.61 -16.20 -13.42
N GLN A 73 -24.46 -17.49 -13.12
CA GLN A 73 -23.78 -17.94 -11.91
C GLN A 73 -22.34 -17.40 -11.75
N PRO A 74 -21.50 -17.33 -12.78
CA PRO A 74 -20.16 -16.73 -12.66
C PRO A 74 -20.18 -15.23 -12.32
N TYR A 75 -21.29 -14.54 -12.60
CA TYR A 75 -21.47 -13.11 -12.34
C TYR A 75 -22.10 -12.82 -10.98
N LYS A 76 -22.53 -13.84 -10.25
CA LYS A 76 -23.24 -13.69 -8.98
C LYS A 76 -22.48 -12.81 -7.98
N PRO A 77 -21.18 -13.00 -7.70
CA PRO A 77 -20.46 -12.15 -6.74
C PRO A 77 -20.46 -10.68 -7.15
N TRP A 78 -20.26 -10.39 -8.43
CA TRP A 78 -20.29 -9.03 -8.98
C TRP A 78 -21.68 -8.39 -8.88
N LEU A 79 -22.75 -9.14 -9.15
CA LEU A 79 -24.13 -8.68 -9.02
C LEU A 79 -24.49 -8.41 -7.55
N GLU A 80 -24.10 -9.30 -6.64
CA GLU A 80 -24.30 -9.12 -5.20
C GLU A 80 -23.56 -7.90 -4.68
N ASP A 81 -22.32 -7.64 -5.15
CA ASP A 81 -21.56 -6.45 -4.78
C ASP A 81 -22.25 -5.15 -5.27
N ILE A 82 -22.79 -5.13 -6.49
CA ILE A 82 -23.60 -4.00 -6.98
C ILE A 82 -24.83 -3.77 -6.09
N LEU A 83 -25.55 -4.83 -5.73
CA LEU A 83 -26.77 -4.73 -4.95
C LEU A 83 -26.53 -4.24 -3.50
N ARG A 84 -25.33 -4.40 -2.95
CA ARG A 84 -24.96 -3.82 -1.66
C ARG A 84 -25.07 -2.29 -1.62
N TYR A 85 -24.96 -1.63 -2.76
CA TYR A 85 -25.08 -0.18 -2.85
C TYR A 85 -26.52 0.33 -2.83
N LEU A 86 -27.54 -0.53 -2.87
CA LEU A 86 -28.96 -0.13 -2.83
C LEU A 86 -29.29 0.87 -1.69
N PRO A 87 -28.90 0.63 -0.42
CA PRO A 87 -29.18 1.56 0.67
C PRO A 87 -28.45 2.90 0.55
N HIS A 88 -27.35 2.93 -0.21
CA HIS A 88 -26.46 4.06 -0.38
C HIS A 88 -26.64 4.76 -1.74
N THR A 89 -27.66 4.38 -2.50
CA THR A 89 -28.01 4.97 -3.79
C THR A 89 -29.10 6.01 -3.61
N LEU A 90 -28.92 7.17 -4.20
CA LEU A 90 -29.86 8.29 -4.20
C LEU A 90 -30.89 8.15 -5.33
N SER A 91 -31.91 9.02 -5.34
CA SER A 91 -32.79 9.16 -6.51
C SER A 91 -32.02 9.71 -7.71
N ALA A 92 -32.47 9.47 -8.92
CA ALA A 92 -31.78 9.90 -10.14
C ALA A 92 -31.51 11.43 -10.19
N PRO A 93 -32.42 12.33 -9.75
CA PRO A 93 -32.12 13.76 -9.65
C PRO A 93 -31.01 14.08 -8.63
N GLU A 94 -31.02 13.41 -7.46
CA GLU A 94 -30.03 13.59 -6.41
C GLU A 94 -28.65 13.06 -6.84
N GLU A 95 -28.60 11.90 -7.52
CA GLU A 95 -27.36 11.36 -8.11
C GLU A 95 -26.75 12.37 -9.10
N LYS A 96 -27.57 13.03 -9.92
CA LYS A 96 -27.10 14.06 -10.84
C LYS A 96 -26.48 15.25 -10.09
N ILE A 97 -27.08 15.69 -8.98
CA ILE A 97 -26.53 16.76 -8.14
C ILE A 97 -25.23 16.31 -7.46
N ALA A 98 -25.20 15.10 -6.91
CA ALA A 98 -24.00 14.53 -6.29
C ALA A 98 -22.83 14.41 -7.29
N ALA A 99 -23.12 13.99 -8.53
CA ALA A 99 -22.12 13.95 -9.60
C ALA A 99 -21.57 15.35 -9.95
N GLN A 100 -22.42 16.40 -9.96
CA GLN A 100 -21.99 17.80 -10.17
C GLN A 100 -21.08 18.27 -9.01
N ALA A 101 -21.43 17.95 -7.75
CA ALA A 101 -20.59 18.25 -6.60
C ALA A 101 -19.22 17.55 -6.66
N GLY A 102 -19.17 16.37 -7.27
CA GLY A 102 -17.93 15.62 -7.52
C GLY A 102 -16.88 16.38 -8.31
N LEU A 103 -17.29 17.31 -9.19
CA LEU A 103 -16.36 18.18 -9.94
C LEU A 103 -15.50 19.08 -9.04
N MET A 104 -15.98 19.39 -7.83
CA MET A 104 -15.27 20.25 -6.86
C MET A 104 -14.45 19.45 -5.85
N SER A 105 -14.73 18.15 -5.70
CA SER A 105 -14.15 17.32 -4.64
C SER A 105 -12.64 17.07 -4.78
N GLY A 106 -12.12 17.12 -6.01
CA GLY A 106 -10.69 16.97 -6.30
C GLY A 106 -9.84 18.21 -5.99
N ALA A 107 -10.46 19.42 -5.98
CA ALA A 107 -9.73 20.68 -5.88
C ALA A 107 -8.76 20.78 -4.68
N PRO A 108 -9.09 20.31 -3.45
CA PRO A 108 -8.13 20.33 -2.34
C PRO A 108 -6.89 19.46 -2.58
N SER A 109 -7.05 18.29 -3.16
CA SER A 109 -5.95 17.39 -3.52
C SER A 109 -5.09 17.96 -4.63
N ASP A 110 -5.71 18.56 -5.65
CA ASP A 110 -5.00 19.21 -6.75
C ASP A 110 -4.19 20.40 -6.25
N ALA A 111 -4.78 21.26 -5.40
CA ALA A 111 -4.08 22.39 -4.79
C ALA A 111 -2.88 21.95 -3.95
N TYR A 112 -3.04 20.90 -3.13
CA TYR A 112 -1.94 20.28 -2.39
C TYR A 112 -0.83 19.79 -3.33
N SER A 113 -1.20 19.05 -4.37
CA SER A 113 -0.27 18.44 -5.32
C SER A 113 0.53 19.50 -6.09
N ILE A 114 -0.13 20.52 -6.62
CA ILE A 114 0.53 21.63 -7.34
C ILE A 114 1.46 22.38 -6.39
N PHE A 115 0.98 22.73 -5.19
CA PHE A 115 1.77 23.46 -4.24
C PHE A 115 3.05 22.71 -3.84
N THR A 116 2.94 21.43 -3.47
CA THR A 116 4.08 20.64 -3.00
C THR A 116 5.06 20.24 -4.10
N ASN A 117 4.59 20.07 -5.34
CA ASN A 117 5.45 19.64 -6.44
C ASN A 117 6.07 20.81 -7.23
N ALA A 118 5.37 21.96 -7.31
CA ALA A 118 5.78 23.07 -8.18
C ALA A 118 6.09 24.37 -7.41
N ASP A 119 5.24 24.78 -6.48
CA ASP A 119 5.26 26.16 -5.96
C ASP A 119 5.96 26.28 -4.60
N MET A 120 6.19 25.19 -3.89
CA MET A 120 6.80 25.22 -2.56
C MET A 120 8.23 25.74 -2.62
N PRO A 121 8.59 26.80 -1.85
CA PRO A 121 9.92 27.34 -1.80
C PRO A 121 10.84 26.45 -0.93
N TYR A 122 11.27 25.34 -1.50
CA TYR A 122 12.14 24.38 -0.81
C TYR A 122 13.49 25.04 -0.45
N PRO A 123 14.01 24.81 0.78
CA PRO A 123 15.21 25.46 1.28
C PRO A 123 16.46 24.87 0.64
N GLU A 124 17.52 25.68 0.60
CA GLU A 124 18.89 25.22 0.30
C GLU A 124 19.66 25.03 1.61
N VAL A 125 20.37 23.91 1.74
CA VAL A 125 21.27 23.61 2.86
C VAL A 125 22.69 23.35 2.36
N THR A 126 23.68 23.74 3.18
CA THR A 126 25.09 23.38 2.94
C THR A 126 25.45 22.24 3.89
N LEU A 127 25.83 21.09 3.32
CA LEU A 127 26.28 19.92 4.05
C LEU A 127 27.71 20.09 4.57
N SER A 128 28.15 19.21 5.45
CA SER A 128 29.49 19.25 6.06
C SER A 128 30.64 19.13 5.06
N ASP A 129 30.41 18.51 3.90
CA ASP A 129 31.35 18.41 2.78
C ASP A 129 31.39 19.67 1.89
N GLY A 130 30.64 20.71 2.23
CA GLY A 130 30.52 21.96 1.48
C GLY A 130 29.50 21.91 0.32
N LYS A 131 28.84 20.78 0.06
CA LYS A 131 27.85 20.64 -0.99
C LYS A 131 26.59 21.41 -0.64
N LYS A 132 26.11 22.24 -1.57
CA LYS A 132 24.82 22.91 -1.49
C LYS A 132 23.74 22.05 -2.12
N VAL A 133 22.62 21.85 -1.42
CA VAL A 133 21.52 21.00 -1.83
C VAL A 133 20.19 21.73 -1.62
N ARG A 134 19.40 21.85 -2.68
CA ARG A 134 17.99 22.25 -2.55
C ARG A 134 17.19 21.04 -2.09
N LEU A 135 16.47 21.17 -0.96
CA LEU A 135 15.76 20.06 -0.31
C LEU A 135 14.30 19.97 -0.78
N ASP A 136 14.08 19.62 -2.04
CA ASP A 136 12.75 19.12 -2.45
C ASP A 136 12.47 17.72 -1.85
N ALA A 137 11.30 17.15 -2.10
CA ALA A 137 10.89 15.87 -1.52
C ALA A 137 11.86 14.71 -1.85
N SER A 138 12.40 14.68 -3.07
CA SER A 138 13.36 13.67 -3.51
C SER A 138 14.71 13.85 -2.83
N ALA A 139 15.22 15.07 -2.80
CA ALA A 139 16.45 15.40 -2.10
C ALA A 139 16.34 15.14 -0.59
N TYR A 140 15.23 15.52 0.04
CA TYR A 140 14.98 15.18 1.44
C TYR A 140 15.03 13.67 1.69
N THR A 141 14.39 12.87 0.84
CA THR A 141 14.41 11.40 0.96
C THR A 141 15.84 10.84 0.90
N ASN A 142 16.68 11.38 0.02
CA ASN A 142 18.07 10.96 -0.11
C ASN A 142 18.95 11.43 1.07
N TYR A 143 18.86 12.71 1.43
CA TYR A 143 19.76 13.31 2.42
C TYR A 143 19.38 13.08 3.88
N ARG A 144 18.11 12.74 4.17
CA ARG A 144 17.70 12.29 5.51
C ARG A 144 18.36 10.97 5.94
N ALA A 145 18.93 10.22 4.99
CA ALA A 145 19.64 8.96 5.25
C ALA A 145 21.17 9.13 5.29
N THR A 146 21.70 10.37 5.14
CA THR A 146 23.17 10.61 5.15
C THR A 146 23.82 10.07 6.42
N PRO A 147 25.02 9.45 6.33
CA PRO A 147 25.75 8.94 7.49
C PRO A 147 26.13 10.01 8.52
N ASN A 148 26.37 11.26 8.09
CA ASN A 148 26.68 12.36 9.00
C ASN A 148 25.45 12.82 9.77
N ARG A 149 25.47 12.66 11.10
CA ARG A 149 24.34 12.96 11.99
C ARG A 149 23.95 14.45 11.99
N GLU A 150 24.94 15.33 11.99
CA GLU A 150 24.69 16.79 12.01
C GLU A 150 24.07 17.25 10.68
N ASP A 151 24.48 16.65 9.57
CA ASP A 151 23.85 16.91 8.28
C ASP A 151 22.40 16.40 8.25
N ARG A 152 22.12 15.23 8.82
CA ARG A 152 20.71 14.75 8.97
C ARG A 152 19.85 15.74 9.75
N LYS A 153 20.35 16.22 10.89
CA LYS A 153 19.63 17.22 11.70
C LYS A 153 19.36 18.50 10.90
N LYS A 154 20.38 19.03 10.21
CA LYS A 154 20.21 20.21 9.34
C LYS A 154 19.16 19.98 8.26
N VAL A 155 19.20 18.81 7.61
CA VAL A 155 18.23 18.42 6.57
C VAL A 155 16.81 18.37 7.15
N PHE A 156 16.62 17.71 8.28
CA PHE A 156 15.32 17.63 8.95
C PHE A 156 14.81 19.02 9.36
N GLN A 157 15.62 19.81 10.05
CA GLN A 157 15.22 21.13 10.50
C GLN A 157 14.87 22.06 9.35
N ALA A 158 15.68 22.10 8.31
CA ALA A 158 15.42 22.96 7.16
C ALA A 158 14.15 22.53 6.41
N PHE A 159 13.98 21.24 6.16
CA PHE A 159 12.84 20.71 5.43
C PHE A 159 11.54 20.94 6.18
N TRP A 160 11.48 20.56 7.46
CA TRP A 160 10.24 20.70 8.25
C TRP A 160 9.93 22.16 8.58
N SER A 161 10.95 23.03 8.74
CA SER A 161 10.71 24.47 8.88
C SER A 161 10.05 25.06 7.64
N SER A 162 10.39 24.58 6.44
CA SER A 162 9.72 25.06 5.22
C SER A 162 8.24 24.68 5.17
N TYR A 163 7.88 23.46 5.58
CA TYR A 163 6.48 23.04 5.72
C TYR A 163 5.75 23.82 6.81
N ARG A 164 6.41 24.09 7.95
CA ARG A 164 5.83 24.85 9.07
C ARG A 164 5.39 26.26 8.65
N ASN A 165 6.10 26.91 7.72
CA ASN A 165 5.74 28.21 7.21
C ASN A 165 4.38 28.22 6.49
N PHE A 166 3.92 27.08 6.00
CA PHE A 166 2.66 26.91 5.28
C PHE A 166 1.61 26.07 6.05
N GLU A 167 1.82 25.85 7.34
CA GLU A 167 0.96 25.03 8.19
C GLU A 167 -0.53 25.37 8.05
N ARG A 168 -0.88 26.67 8.00
CA ARG A 168 -2.27 27.12 7.88
C ARG A 168 -2.87 26.79 6.53
N THR A 169 -2.12 27.00 5.45
CA THR A 169 -2.54 26.68 4.09
C THR A 169 -2.75 25.17 3.93
N MET A 170 -1.79 24.37 4.38
CA MET A 170 -1.87 22.91 4.36
C MET A 170 -3.05 22.39 5.21
N GLY A 171 -3.26 22.97 6.39
CA GLY A 171 -4.40 22.62 7.25
C GLY A 171 -5.74 22.95 6.61
N THR A 172 -5.82 24.08 5.89
CA THR A 172 -7.04 24.46 5.19
C THR A 172 -7.35 23.51 4.02
N THR A 173 -6.34 23.12 3.25
CA THR A 173 -6.53 22.15 2.15
C THR A 173 -6.93 20.77 2.66
N LEU A 174 -6.29 20.25 3.70
CA LEU A 174 -6.66 18.96 4.27
C LEU A 174 -8.06 18.98 4.90
N ASN A 175 -8.42 20.07 5.62
CA ASN A 175 -9.77 20.24 6.16
C ASN A 175 -10.83 20.28 5.05
N ALA A 176 -10.54 20.96 3.93
CA ALA A 176 -11.45 20.99 2.79
C ALA A 176 -11.59 19.58 2.17
N HIS A 177 -10.50 18.82 2.07
CA HIS A 177 -10.51 17.45 1.59
C HIS A 177 -11.36 16.53 2.49
N VAL A 178 -11.15 16.54 3.80
CA VAL A 178 -11.95 15.76 4.75
C VAL A 178 -13.44 16.11 4.65
N LYS A 179 -13.80 17.37 4.43
CA LYS A 179 -15.20 17.80 4.22
C LYS A 179 -15.85 17.15 2.98
N THR A 180 -15.07 16.81 1.95
CA THR A 180 -15.62 16.06 0.80
C THR A 180 -16.05 14.65 1.20
N HIS A 181 -15.29 14.03 2.13
CA HIS A 181 -15.65 12.72 2.67
C HIS A 181 -16.89 12.79 3.57
N ILE A 182 -17.01 13.83 4.41
CA ILE A 182 -18.23 14.08 5.20
C ILE A 182 -19.45 14.23 4.29
N PHE A 183 -19.35 15.06 3.25
CA PHE A 183 -20.43 15.23 2.28
C PHE A 183 -20.85 13.88 1.68
N ASN A 184 -19.90 13.08 1.19
CA ASN A 184 -20.20 11.77 0.60
C ASN A 184 -20.81 10.81 1.62
N LYS A 185 -20.27 10.74 2.85
CA LYS A 185 -20.80 9.94 3.94
C LYS A 185 -22.27 10.29 4.22
N ASP A 186 -22.58 11.59 4.35
CA ASP A 186 -23.92 12.06 4.71
C ASP A 186 -24.95 11.79 3.61
N ILE A 187 -24.65 12.18 2.36
CA ILE A 187 -25.60 11.95 1.25
C ILE A 187 -25.79 10.45 0.94
N ARG A 188 -24.78 9.62 1.15
CA ARG A 188 -24.81 8.18 0.95
C ARG A 188 -25.31 7.41 2.17
N LYS A 189 -25.65 8.09 3.27
CA LYS A 189 -26.22 7.50 4.50
C LYS A 189 -25.32 6.46 5.17
N PHE A 190 -24.01 6.73 5.21
CA PHE A 190 -23.09 5.96 6.03
C PHE A 190 -23.01 6.53 7.45
N ASN A 191 -22.73 5.69 8.44
CA ASN A 191 -22.63 6.11 9.83
C ASN A 191 -21.34 6.87 10.13
N SER A 192 -20.25 6.62 9.36
CA SER A 192 -18.96 7.30 9.49
C SER A 192 -18.22 7.34 8.16
N CYS A 193 -17.24 8.26 8.03
CA CYS A 193 -16.34 8.30 6.89
C CYS A 193 -15.52 7.01 6.78
N LEU A 194 -15.11 6.43 7.90
CA LEU A 194 -14.43 5.13 7.93
C LEU A 194 -15.31 4.03 7.32
N GLU A 195 -16.58 3.92 7.73
CA GLU A 195 -17.49 2.93 7.14
C GLU A 195 -17.65 3.13 5.63
N ALA A 196 -17.83 4.38 5.19
CA ALA A 196 -17.96 4.72 3.78
C ALA A 196 -16.70 4.32 2.97
N ALA A 197 -15.52 4.59 3.51
CA ALA A 197 -14.24 4.25 2.86
C ALA A 197 -14.01 2.73 2.78
N LEU A 198 -14.35 1.98 3.82
CA LEU A 198 -14.18 0.53 3.87
C LEU A 198 -15.26 -0.25 3.13
N PHE A 199 -16.35 0.42 2.77
CA PHE A 199 -17.51 -0.22 2.15
C PHE A 199 -17.18 -0.87 0.81
N GLU A 200 -16.37 -0.25 -0.03
CA GLU A 200 -16.01 -0.80 -1.35
C GLU A 200 -15.36 -2.19 -1.24
N GLY A 201 -14.44 -2.37 -0.27
CA GLY A 201 -13.79 -3.66 0.00
C GLY A 201 -14.62 -4.61 0.86
N ASN A 202 -15.79 -4.17 1.34
CA ASN A 202 -16.57 -4.87 2.36
C ASN A 202 -15.76 -5.24 3.60
N ILE A 203 -14.88 -4.31 4.04
CA ILE A 203 -14.04 -4.49 5.21
C ILE A 203 -14.80 -3.99 6.45
N PRO A 204 -15.00 -4.83 7.47
CA PRO A 204 -15.61 -4.36 8.71
C PRO A 204 -14.76 -3.27 9.38
N PRO A 205 -15.35 -2.15 9.85
CA PRO A 205 -14.60 -1.11 10.58
C PRO A 205 -13.83 -1.63 11.82
N THR A 206 -14.25 -2.77 12.36
CA THR A 206 -13.56 -3.45 13.46
C THR A 206 -12.16 -3.91 13.09
N VAL A 207 -11.90 -4.29 11.83
CA VAL A 207 -10.56 -4.67 11.33
C VAL A 207 -9.59 -3.48 11.44
N PHE A 208 -10.03 -2.30 11.00
CA PHE A 208 -9.24 -1.07 11.09
C PHE A 208 -8.95 -0.68 12.54
N LYS A 209 -9.98 -0.70 13.40
CA LYS A 209 -9.84 -0.37 14.82
C LYS A 209 -9.00 -1.38 15.58
N GLN A 210 -9.13 -2.67 15.26
CA GLN A 210 -8.32 -3.75 15.83
C GLN A 210 -6.83 -3.58 15.50
N LEU A 211 -6.51 -3.22 14.25
CA LEU A 211 -5.13 -2.93 13.86
C LEU A 211 -4.49 -1.83 14.73
N ILE A 212 -5.20 -0.73 14.97
CA ILE A 212 -4.70 0.35 15.83
C ILE A 212 -4.50 -0.16 17.26
N ALA A 213 -5.47 -0.88 17.81
CA ALA A 213 -5.39 -1.42 19.17
C ALA A 213 -4.22 -2.40 19.32
N ASP A 214 -4.02 -3.29 18.35
CA ASP A 214 -2.92 -4.26 18.34
C ASP A 214 -1.55 -3.58 18.26
N VAL A 215 -1.42 -2.53 17.46
CA VAL A 215 -0.18 -1.75 17.37
C VAL A 215 0.11 -1.07 18.70
N HIS A 216 -0.86 -0.39 19.32
CA HIS A 216 -0.67 0.22 20.65
C HIS A 216 -0.24 -0.80 21.71
N ALA A 217 -0.88 -1.97 21.76
CA ALA A 217 -0.52 -3.05 22.68
C ALA A 217 0.91 -3.57 22.47
N ASN A 218 1.46 -3.41 21.26
CA ASN A 218 2.77 -3.92 20.86
C ASN A 218 3.84 -2.83 20.61
N LEU A 219 3.59 -1.57 20.98
CA LEU A 219 4.61 -0.52 20.97
C LEU A 219 5.90 -0.91 21.72
N PRO A 220 5.86 -1.70 22.82
CA PRO A 220 7.09 -2.21 23.42
C PRO A 220 8.01 -2.98 22.48
N THR A 221 7.48 -3.68 21.47
CA THR A 221 8.29 -4.37 20.45
C THR A 221 8.99 -3.35 19.54
N LEU A 222 8.31 -2.30 19.10
CA LEU A 222 8.92 -1.19 18.37
C LEU A 222 9.99 -0.50 19.23
N HIS A 223 9.71 -0.23 20.50
CA HIS A 223 10.67 0.41 21.41
C HIS A 223 11.92 -0.44 21.63
N ARG A 224 11.79 -1.77 21.68
CA ARG A 224 12.94 -2.69 21.73
C ARG A 224 13.80 -2.53 20.48
N TYR A 225 13.19 -2.51 19.30
CA TYR A 225 13.90 -2.27 18.04
C TYR A 225 14.63 -0.92 18.03
N LEU A 226 13.98 0.15 18.47
CA LEU A 226 14.58 1.47 18.52
C LEU A 226 15.79 1.53 19.47
N LYS A 227 15.73 0.86 20.61
CA LYS A 227 16.87 0.70 21.54
C LYS A 227 18.01 -0.12 20.92
N LEU A 228 17.67 -1.20 20.19
CA LEU A 228 18.66 -1.97 19.43
C LEU A 228 19.35 -1.10 18.38
N ARG A 229 18.57 -0.33 17.62
CA ARG A 229 19.06 0.64 16.64
C ARG A 229 20.00 1.66 17.28
N GLN A 230 19.62 2.27 18.40
CA GLN A 230 20.44 3.21 19.16
C GLN A 230 21.81 2.60 19.52
N ARG A 231 21.82 1.37 20.03
CA ARG A 231 23.04 0.62 20.38
C ARG A 231 23.94 0.41 19.14
N MET A 232 23.34 -0.05 18.03
CA MET A 232 24.09 -0.33 16.80
C MET A 232 24.67 0.93 16.17
N MET A 233 24.00 2.08 16.31
CA MET A 233 24.50 3.36 15.85
C MET A 233 25.57 3.97 16.78
N GLY A 234 25.77 3.42 17.98
CA GLY A 234 26.73 3.92 18.96
C GLY A 234 26.44 5.34 19.44
N ILE A 235 25.16 5.71 19.59
CA ILE A 235 24.73 7.06 20.01
C ILE A 235 24.06 7.02 21.38
N ASP A 236 24.28 8.08 22.17
CA ASP A 236 23.74 8.16 23.54
C ASP A 236 22.22 8.29 23.58
N GLN A 237 21.64 9.00 22.63
CA GLN A 237 20.20 9.19 22.52
C GLN A 237 19.78 9.14 21.05
N LEU A 238 18.84 8.27 20.72
CA LEU A 238 18.21 8.20 19.40
C LEU A 238 17.27 9.40 19.22
N GLY A 239 17.41 10.11 18.10
CA GLY A 239 16.47 11.13 17.63
C GLY A 239 15.61 10.60 16.48
N TYR A 240 14.46 11.24 16.26
CA TYR A 240 13.57 10.88 15.16
C TYR A 240 14.26 11.02 13.79
N GLU A 241 15.16 11.98 13.65
CA GLU A 241 16.03 12.17 12.48
C GLU A 241 17.03 11.03 12.23
N ASP A 242 17.29 10.20 13.23
CA ASP A 242 18.21 9.05 13.11
C ASP A 242 17.52 7.79 12.53
N LEU A 243 16.20 7.81 12.38
CA LEU A 243 15.42 6.62 12.00
C LEU A 243 15.61 6.17 10.55
N TYR A 244 16.15 7.03 9.69
CA TYR A 244 16.40 6.73 8.28
C TYR A 244 17.89 6.49 7.96
N ALA A 245 18.77 6.71 8.93
CA ALA A 245 20.18 6.42 8.76
C ALA A 245 20.42 4.90 8.71
N PRO A 246 21.37 4.41 7.91
CA PRO A 246 21.75 3.00 7.94
C PRO A 246 22.22 2.59 9.33
N ILE A 247 21.74 1.46 9.85
CA ILE A 247 22.16 0.89 11.15
C ILE A 247 23.34 -0.06 11.01
N VAL A 248 23.58 -0.56 9.82
CA VAL A 248 24.73 -1.41 9.47
C VAL A 248 25.48 -0.72 8.34
N LYS A 249 26.81 -0.81 8.35
CA LYS A 249 27.61 -0.36 7.20
C LYS A 249 27.08 -1.05 5.95
N LYS A 250 26.90 -0.29 4.87
CA LYS A 250 26.41 -0.81 3.61
C LYS A 250 27.31 -1.97 3.17
N VAL A 251 26.75 -3.16 3.11
CA VAL A 251 27.42 -4.30 2.47
C VAL A 251 27.31 -4.08 0.97
N GLU A 252 28.46 -4.04 0.28
CA GLU A 252 28.47 -3.89 -1.17
C GLU A 252 28.03 -5.19 -1.83
N MET A 253 26.73 -5.39 -1.92
CA MET A 253 26.12 -6.45 -2.73
C MET A 253 25.72 -5.83 -4.06
N LYS A 254 26.28 -6.35 -5.14
CA LYS A 254 25.92 -5.94 -6.50
C LYS A 254 25.37 -7.13 -7.26
N TYR A 255 24.28 -6.90 -7.93
CA TYR A 255 23.53 -7.90 -8.68
C TYR A 255 23.31 -7.44 -10.11
N THR A 256 23.35 -8.40 -11.03
CA THR A 256 22.83 -8.20 -12.39
C THR A 256 21.33 -8.51 -12.41
N PRO A 257 20.58 -8.11 -13.45
CA PRO A 257 19.20 -8.58 -13.63
C PRO A 257 19.08 -10.10 -13.62
N GLU A 258 20.03 -10.83 -14.19
CA GLU A 258 20.08 -12.29 -14.22
C GLU A 258 20.25 -12.89 -12.82
N ASP A 259 21.10 -12.27 -11.98
CA ASP A 259 21.24 -12.65 -10.57
C ASP A 259 19.94 -12.43 -9.80
N ALA A 260 19.27 -11.29 -10.01
CA ALA A 260 17.99 -10.99 -9.39
C ALA A 260 16.91 -12.00 -9.78
N ILE A 261 16.79 -12.31 -11.07
CA ILE A 261 15.87 -13.33 -11.58
C ILE A 261 16.12 -14.68 -10.92
N LYS A 262 17.38 -15.12 -10.88
CA LYS A 262 17.76 -16.40 -10.25
C LYS A 262 17.37 -16.42 -8.76
N LEU A 263 17.75 -15.37 -8.02
CA LEU A 263 17.45 -15.28 -6.59
C LEU A 263 15.95 -15.29 -6.30
N VAL A 264 15.15 -14.55 -7.09
CA VAL A 264 13.70 -14.52 -6.93
C VAL A 264 13.07 -15.89 -7.21
N LEU A 265 13.47 -16.57 -8.31
CA LEU A 265 12.96 -17.91 -8.63
C LEU A 265 13.31 -18.96 -7.56
N GLU A 266 14.52 -18.90 -6.99
CA GLU A 266 14.94 -19.77 -5.90
C GLU A 266 14.20 -19.44 -4.60
N ALA A 267 14.01 -18.17 -4.29
CA ALA A 267 13.33 -17.72 -3.09
C ALA A 267 11.84 -18.13 -3.05
N VAL A 268 11.13 -18.07 -4.19
CA VAL A 268 9.71 -18.44 -4.26
C VAL A 268 9.46 -19.94 -4.52
N ALA A 269 10.52 -20.76 -4.51
CA ALA A 269 10.39 -22.23 -4.68
C ALA A 269 9.39 -22.89 -3.70
N PRO A 270 9.21 -22.43 -2.45
CA PRO A 270 8.18 -22.95 -1.56
C PRO A 270 6.75 -22.85 -2.10
N LEU A 271 6.47 -21.93 -3.04
CA LEU A 271 5.17 -21.80 -3.70
C LEU A 271 4.89 -22.91 -4.76
N GLY A 272 5.86 -23.75 -5.03
CA GLY A 272 5.70 -24.94 -5.88
C GLY A 272 6.17 -24.75 -7.31
N LYS A 273 6.34 -25.87 -7.99
CA LYS A 273 6.96 -25.92 -9.32
C LYS A 273 6.17 -25.18 -10.41
N GLU A 274 4.84 -25.20 -10.34
CA GLU A 274 3.98 -24.52 -11.31
C GLU A 274 4.12 -23.01 -11.20
N TYR A 275 4.05 -22.46 -9.97
CA TYR A 275 4.25 -21.03 -9.72
C TYR A 275 5.62 -20.55 -10.23
N VAL A 276 6.69 -21.30 -9.93
CA VAL A 276 8.04 -20.97 -10.40
C VAL A 276 8.15 -21.04 -11.91
N ALA A 277 7.52 -22.02 -12.56
CA ALA A 277 7.52 -22.15 -14.02
C ALA A 277 6.75 -21.03 -14.73
N ASP A 278 5.58 -20.63 -14.18
CA ASP A 278 4.78 -19.52 -14.70
C ASP A 278 5.56 -18.19 -14.55
N LEU A 279 6.17 -17.94 -13.38
CA LEU A 279 7.01 -16.76 -13.16
C LEU A 279 8.23 -16.73 -14.08
N LYS A 280 8.92 -17.88 -14.26
CA LYS A 280 10.05 -18.00 -15.19
C LYS A 280 9.61 -17.68 -16.62
N THR A 281 8.44 -18.16 -17.03
CA THR A 281 7.87 -17.82 -18.34
C THR A 281 7.71 -16.31 -18.51
N GLY A 282 7.34 -15.59 -17.45
CA GLY A 282 7.26 -14.13 -17.45
C GLY A 282 8.61 -13.46 -17.73
N PHE A 283 9.67 -13.91 -17.08
CA PHE A 283 11.02 -13.39 -17.35
C PHE A 283 11.50 -13.74 -18.77
N ASP A 284 11.32 -14.96 -19.20
CA ASP A 284 11.74 -15.42 -20.54
C ASP A 284 11.00 -14.67 -21.67
N ASN A 285 9.75 -14.24 -21.43
CA ASN A 285 8.90 -13.53 -22.39
C ASN A 285 8.86 -11.99 -22.17
N ARG A 286 9.82 -11.43 -21.44
CA ARG A 286 10.01 -9.98 -21.30
C ARG A 286 8.83 -9.23 -20.65
N TRP A 287 8.18 -9.81 -19.65
CA TRP A 287 7.17 -9.08 -18.90
C TRP A 287 7.77 -7.92 -18.10
N VAL A 288 9.11 -7.92 -17.89
CA VAL A 288 9.83 -6.98 -17.03
C VAL A 288 10.75 -6.09 -17.84
N ASP A 289 10.55 -4.78 -17.73
CA ASP A 289 11.47 -3.75 -18.21
C ASP A 289 12.37 -3.31 -17.04
N PHE A 290 13.63 -3.81 -17.02
CA PHE A 290 14.52 -3.69 -15.87
C PHE A 290 15.23 -2.33 -15.76
N MET A 291 15.79 -1.83 -16.87
CA MET A 291 16.83 -0.80 -16.78
C MET A 291 16.25 0.62 -16.73
N PRO A 292 16.85 1.52 -15.92
CA PRO A 292 16.54 2.94 -15.98
C PRO A 292 16.94 3.53 -17.34
N THR A 293 16.08 4.37 -17.92
CA THR A 293 16.35 5.08 -19.16
C THR A 293 15.84 6.52 -19.08
N THR A 294 16.39 7.40 -19.93
CA THR A 294 15.93 8.80 -19.99
C THR A 294 14.44 8.86 -20.33
N GLY A 295 13.66 9.58 -19.54
CA GLY A 295 12.22 9.72 -19.71
C GLY A 295 11.37 8.59 -19.09
N LYS A 296 11.99 7.52 -18.57
CA LYS A 296 11.29 6.48 -17.82
C LYS A 296 10.85 7.00 -16.45
N LYS A 297 9.62 6.68 -16.04
CA LYS A 297 9.09 7.03 -14.72
C LYS A 297 9.93 6.33 -13.63
N SER A 298 10.24 7.05 -12.56
CA SER A 298 10.94 6.49 -11.39
C SER A 298 10.05 5.53 -10.60
N GLY A 299 10.68 4.69 -9.77
CA GLY A 299 10.01 3.65 -8.98
C GLY A 299 9.85 2.35 -9.75
N ALA A 300 8.98 1.49 -9.27
CA ALA A 300 8.60 0.24 -9.91
C ALA A 300 7.09 0.03 -9.79
N TYR A 301 6.51 -0.75 -10.68
CA TYR A 301 5.12 -1.21 -10.59
C TYR A 301 4.87 -2.40 -11.50
N SER A 302 3.86 -3.19 -11.14
CA SER A 302 3.25 -4.20 -11.99
C SER A 302 1.85 -3.76 -12.42
N THR A 303 1.47 -4.05 -13.65
CA THR A 303 0.14 -3.78 -14.21
C THR A 303 -0.29 -4.89 -15.14
N GLY A 304 -1.60 -5.13 -15.28
CA GLY A 304 -2.15 -6.12 -16.19
C GLY A 304 -3.41 -5.62 -16.87
N VAL A 305 -3.79 -6.34 -17.92
CA VAL A 305 -5.06 -6.20 -18.62
C VAL A 305 -5.60 -7.60 -18.81
N TYR A 306 -6.88 -7.82 -18.53
CA TYR A 306 -7.52 -9.13 -18.66
C TYR A 306 -7.29 -9.76 -20.04
N GLY A 307 -6.86 -11.02 -20.05
CA GLY A 307 -6.54 -11.74 -21.28
C GLY A 307 -5.17 -11.45 -21.88
N VAL A 308 -4.37 -10.61 -21.20
CA VAL A 308 -2.98 -10.30 -21.58
C VAL A 308 -2.09 -10.55 -20.37
N HIS A 309 -0.85 -10.94 -20.58
CA HIS A 309 0.09 -11.12 -19.47
C HIS A 309 0.38 -9.81 -18.72
N PRO A 310 0.80 -9.87 -17.44
CA PRO A 310 1.23 -8.68 -16.70
C PRO A 310 2.49 -8.04 -17.31
N TYR A 311 2.68 -6.76 -17.01
CA TYR A 311 3.88 -5.99 -17.35
C TYR A 311 4.46 -5.35 -16.09
N GLN A 312 5.78 -5.34 -15.97
CA GLN A 312 6.50 -4.67 -14.91
C GLN A 312 7.39 -3.56 -15.44
N LEU A 313 7.40 -2.42 -14.77
CA LEU A 313 8.41 -1.39 -14.90
C LEU A 313 9.32 -1.43 -13.68
N GLN A 314 10.63 -1.51 -13.90
CA GLN A 314 11.67 -1.48 -12.89
C GLN A 314 12.68 -0.36 -13.19
N ASN A 315 13.47 0.06 -12.21
CA ASN A 315 14.63 0.95 -12.38
C ASN A 315 15.83 0.32 -11.65
N PHE A 316 16.29 -0.81 -12.17
CA PHE A 316 17.26 -1.68 -11.52
C PHE A 316 18.69 -1.13 -11.68
N THR A 317 19.38 -0.84 -10.59
CA THR A 317 20.76 -0.34 -10.53
C THR A 317 21.75 -1.31 -9.85
N GLY A 318 21.24 -2.48 -9.40
CA GLY A 318 22.04 -3.58 -8.91
C GLY A 318 22.20 -3.65 -7.39
N LEU A 319 21.37 -2.96 -6.63
CA LEU A 319 21.37 -3.03 -5.16
C LEU A 319 20.41 -4.14 -4.66
N TYR A 320 20.60 -4.60 -3.42
CA TYR A 320 19.74 -5.60 -2.80
C TYR A 320 18.28 -5.13 -2.70
N GLU A 321 18.08 -3.86 -2.38
CA GLU A 321 16.75 -3.25 -2.30
C GLU A 321 15.98 -3.37 -3.63
N GLU A 322 16.71 -3.35 -4.75
CA GLU A 322 16.10 -3.49 -6.07
C GLU A 322 15.82 -4.96 -6.42
N VAL A 323 16.66 -5.89 -5.93
CA VAL A 323 16.31 -7.33 -5.99
C VAL A 323 15.02 -7.59 -5.20
N SER A 324 14.87 -6.97 -4.02
CA SER A 324 13.65 -7.05 -3.22
C SER A 324 12.46 -6.45 -3.95
N THR A 325 12.66 -5.32 -4.65
CA THR A 325 11.63 -4.70 -5.50
C THR A 325 11.20 -5.62 -6.65
N VAL A 326 12.15 -6.31 -7.30
CA VAL A 326 11.82 -7.32 -8.33
C VAL A 326 10.97 -8.44 -7.74
N ALA A 327 11.31 -8.95 -6.56
CA ALA A 327 10.51 -9.97 -5.88
C ALA A 327 9.09 -9.47 -5.56
N HIS A 328 8.97 -8.22 -5.10
CA HIS A 328 7.72 -7.53 -4.82
C HIS A 328 6.82 -7.46 -6.05
N GLU A 329 7.31 -6.89 -7.15
CA GLU A 329 6.54 -6.74 -8.38
C GLU A 329 6.20 -8.10 -9.03
N CYS A 330 7.05 -9.10 -8.84
CA CYS A 330 6.73 -10.48 -9.22
C CYS A 330 5.53 -11.03 -8.45
N GLY A 331 5.37 -10.65 -7.17
CA GLY A 331 4.19 -11.00 -6.39
C GLY A 331 2.91 -10.44 -7.01
N HIS A 332 2.90 -9.16 -7.34
CA HIS A 332 1.78 -8.52 -8.05
C HIS A 332 1.50 -9.17 -9.41
N SER A 333 2.56 -9.39 -10.21
CA SER A 333 2.40 -10.01 -11.53
C SER A 333 1.80 -11.40 -11.43
N MET A 334 2.24 -12.23 -10.48
CA MET A 334 1.70 -13.57 -10.31
C MET A 334 0.28 -13.55 -9.76
N HIS A 335 -0.07 -12.59 -8.88
CA HIS A 335 -1.45 -12.42 -8.43
C HIS A 335 -2.37 -12.10 -9.60
N THR A 336 -2.01 -11.10 -10.41
CA THR A 336 -2.76 -10.73 -11.60
C THR A 336 -2.87 -11.89 -12.60
N PHE A 337 -1.74 -12.56 -12.89
CA PHE A 337 -1.70 -13.69 -13.84
C PHE A 337 -2.59 -14.85 -13.39
N LEU A 338 -2.51 -15.26 -12.12
CA LEU A 338 -3.31 -16.37 -11.58
C LEU A 338 -4.79 -16.01 -11.49
N SER A 339 -5.11 -14.77 -11.14
CA SER A 339 -6.48 -14.29 -11.14
C SER A 339 -7.08 -14.28 -12.55
N ASP A 340 -6.41 -13.69 -13.51
CA ASP A 340 -6.87 -13.63 -14.91
C ASP A 340 -7.02 -15.02 -15.54
N LYS A 341 -6.12 -15.95 -15.19
CA LYS A 341 -6.17 -17.35 -15.68
C LYS A 341 -7.39 -18.11 -15.16
N ASN A 342 -7.87 -17.79 -13.95
CA ASN A 342 -8.86 -18.59 -13.22
C ASN A 342 -10.23 -17.91 -13.07
N GLN A 343 -10.33 -16.60 -13.29
CA GLN A 343 -11.58 -15.86 -13.11
C GLN A 343 -12.15 -15.37 -14.43
N PRO A 344 -13.50 -15.31 -14.56
CA PRO A 344 -14.12 -14.59 -15.64
C PRO A 344 -13.93 -13.07 -15.47
N TYR A 345 -14.02 -12.32 -16.57
CA TYR A 345 -13.82 -10.85 -16.59
C TYR A 345 -14.46 -10.08 -15.43
N PRO A 346 -15.71 -10.32 -14.98
CA PRO A 346 -16.33 -9.53 -13.90
C PRO A 346 -15.67 -9.71 -12.53
N THR A 347 -14.91 -10.78 -12.32
CA THR A 347 -14.29 -11.13 -11.04
C THR A 347 -12.78 -11.33 -11.10
N HIS A 348 -12.14 -11.01 -12.24
CA HIS A 348 -10.69 -11.21 -12.42
C HIS A 348 -9.85 -10.24 -11.58
N ASP A 349 -10.33 -9.02 -11.42
CA ASP A 349 -9.64 -8.01 -10.62
C ASP A 349 -9.80 -8.31 -9.12
N TYR A 350 -8.82 -7.91 -8.34
CA TYR A 350 -8.81 -8.10 -6.89
C TYR A 350 -8.74 -6.76 -6.16
N LYS A 351 -9.27 -6.73 -4.93
CA LYS A 351 -9.29 -5.50 -4.13
C LYS A 351 -7.90 -5.19 -3.57
N THR A 352 -7.60 -3.90 -3.44
CA THR A 352 -6.32 -3.38 -2.92
C THR A 352 -5.93 -4.00 -1.57
N PHE A 353 -6.90 -4.34 -0.73
CA PHE A 353 -6.67 -4.94 0.59
C PHE A 353 -5.84 -6.23 0.56
N VAL A 354 -5.89 -7.01 -0.53
CA VAL A 354 -5.10 -8.25 -0.71
C VAL A 354 -3.95 -8.09 -1.70
N ALA A 355 -3.87 -6.95 -2.40
CA ALA A 355 -2.86 -6.74 -3.43
C ALA A 355 -1.42 -6.87 -2.89
N GLU A 356 -1.13 -6.19 -1.77
CA GLU A 356 0.20 -6.18 -1.16
C GLU A 356 0.53 -7.47 -0.39
N VAL A 357 -0.42 -8.39 -0.22
CA VAL A 357 -0.15 -9.69 0.42
C VAL A 357 0.78 -10.53 -0.47
N ALA A 358 0.57 -10.51 -1.77
CA ALA A 358 1.39 -11.27 -2.72
C ALA A 358 2.82 -10.70 -2.84
N SER A 359 2.95 -9.38 -2.94
CA SER A 359 4.22 -8.69 -3.07
C SER A 359 5.08 -8.84 -1.82
N THR A 360 4.53 -8.55 -0.64
CA THR A 360 5.26 -8.63 0.63
C THR A 360 5.55 -10.08 1.07
N LEU A 361 4.77 -11.06 0.61
CA LEU A 361 5.08 -12.47 0.81
C LEU A 361 6.34 -12.88 0.03
N ASN A 362 6.47 -12.45 -1.21
CA ASN A 362 7.67 -12.72 -2.00
C ASN A 362 8.92 -12.07 -1.39
N GLU A 363 8.82 -10.83 -0.88
CA GLU A 363 9.93 -10.19 -0.14
C GLU A 363 10.33 -11.00 1.10
N ASN A 364 9.34 -11.52 1.84
CA ASN A 364 9.60 -12.36 3.01
C ASN A 364 10.32 -13.66 2.63
N PHE A 365 9.94 -14.30 1.54
CA PHE A 365 10.64 -15.49 1.03
C PHE A 365 12.05 -15.15 0.58
N LEU A 366 12.26 -14.03 -0.13
CA LEU A 366 13.58 -13.59 -0.55
C LEU A 366 14.51 -13.38 0.67
N LEU A 367 14.04 -12.66 1.69
CA LEU A 367 14.80 -12.45 2.92
C LEU A 367 15.24 -13.78 3.54
N HIS A 368 14.29 -14.70 3.74
CA HIS A 368 14.60 -15.98 4.38
C HIS A 368 15.51 -16.87 3.53
N PHE A 369 15.36 -16.83 2.20
CA PHE A 369 16.28 -17.50 1.29
C PHE A 369 17.70 -16.95 1.42
N MET A 370 17.86 -15.62 1.38
CA MET A 370 19.15 -14.95 1.55
C MET A 370 19.79 -15.27 2.90
N LEU A 371 19.02 -15.26 3.98
CA LEU A 371 19.50 -15.62 5.31
C LEU A 371 19.91 -17.10 5.40
N SER A 372 19.28 -18.01 4.66
CA SER A 372 19.63 -19.45 4.65
C SER A 372 20.93 -19.72 3.91
N THR A 373 21.28 -18.91 2.92
CA THR A 373 22.45 -19.08 2.06
C THR A 373 23.66 -18.26 2.52
N THR A 374 23.45 -17.18 3.31
CA THR A 374 24.50 -16.27 3.76
C THR A 374 25.01 -16.65 5.15
N LYS A 375 26.34 -16.84 5.27
CA LYS A 375 27.04 -17.08 6.55
C LYS A 375 27.76 -15.83 7.08
N ASP A 376 28.00 -14.85 6.22
CA ASP A 376 28.64 -13.60 6.60
C ASP A 376 27.78 -12.81 7.57
N LYS A 377 28.34 -12.46 8.75
CA LYS A 377 27.63 -11.82 9.84
C LYS A 377 27.18 -10.39 9.50
N ASP A 378 27.99 -9.65 8.78
CA ASP A 378 27.68 -8.26 8.41
C ASP A 378 26.51 -8.25 7.40
N THR A 379 26.53 -9.16 6.41
CA THR A 379 25.43 -9.35 5.47
C THR A 379 24.14 -9.79 6.19
N ARG A 380 24.23 -10.70 7.16
CA ARG A 380 23.06 -11.10 7.96
C ARG A 380 22.49 -9.94 8.74
N LEU A 381 23.32 -9.16 9.44
CA LEU A 381 22.87 -7.96 10.16
C LEU A 381 22.22 -6.93 9.23
N PHE A 382 22.77 -6.74 8.03
CA PHE A 382 22.19 -5.86 7.02
C PHE A 382 20.79 -6.33 6.60
N LEU A 383 20.63 -7.60 6.23
CA LEU A 383 19.34 -8.18 5.82
C LEU A 383 18.29 -8.11 6.92
N LEU A 384 18.65 -8.52 8.15
CA LEU A 384 17.77 -8.48 9.31
C LEU A 384 17.38 -7.05 9.67
N GLY A 385 18.33 -6.11 9.62
CA GLY A 385 18.10 -4.69 9.89
C GLY A 385 17.16 -4.06 8.85
N THR A 386 17.35 -4.36 7.57
CA THR A 386 16.49 -3.90 6.47
C THR A 386 15.05 -4.38 6.67
N TYR A 387 14.85 -5.64 7.06
CA TYR A 387 13.51 -6.18 7.32
C TYR A 387 12.84 -5.52 8.54
N LEU A 388 13.58 -5.29 9.62
CA LEU A 388 13.03 -4.59 10.80
C LEU A 388 12.66 -3.13 10.47
N ASP A 389 13.47 -2.44 9.65
CA ASP A 389 13.12 -1.10 9.14
C ASP A 389 11.86 -1.16 8.24
N GLY A 390 11.72 -2.19 7.42
CA GLY A 390 10.51 -2.46 6.64
C GLY A 390 9.28 -2.59 7.54
N LEU A 391 9.35 -3.39 8.61
CA LEU A 391 8.24 -3.51 9.58
C LEU A 391 7.94 -2.19 10.29
N ARG A 392 8.97 -1.43 10.69
CA ARG A 392 8.79 -0.09 11.28
C ARG A 392 8.04 0.86 10.34
N THR A 393 8.41 0.88 9.06
CA THR A 393 7.83 1.81 8.08
C THR A 393 6.49 1.37 7.54
N THR A 394 6.31 0.06 7.31
CA THR A 394 5.11 -0.48 6.64
C THR A 394 4.03 -0.87 7.64
N LEU A 395 4.38 -1.26 8.86
CA LEU A 395 3.41 -1.63 9.88
C LEU A 395 3.16 -0.48 10.88
N PHE A 396 4.17 -0.11 11.68
CA PHE A 396 3.98 0.85 12.77
C PHE A 396 3.71 2.27 12.25
N ARG A 397 4.50 2.76 11.31
CA ARG A 397 4.34 4.12 10.77
C ARG A 397 3.02 4.25 9.98
N GLN A 398 2.64 3.25 9.20
CA GLN A 398 1.39 3.31 8.45
C GLN A 398 0.17 3.24 9.37
N THR A 399 0.26 2.50 10.49
CA THR A 399 -0.81 2.51 11.50
C THR A 399 -0.91 3.83 12.24
N LEU A 400 0.22 4.50 12.53
CA LEU A 400 0.21 5.88 13.05
C LEU A 400 -0.54 6.81 12.09
N PHE A 401 -0.28 6.71 10.79
CA PHE A 401 -0.99 7.50 9.78
C PHE A 401 -2.47 7.17 9.72
N ALA A 402 -2.82 5.89 9.76
CA ALA A 402 -4.21 5.43 9.78
C ALA A 402 -4.96 5.97 11.01
N GLU A 403 -4.34 5.95 12.17
CA GLU A 403 -4.92 6.50 13.39
C GLU A 403 -5.07 8.02 13.32
N PHE A 404 -4.07 8.74 12.83
CA PHE A 404 -4.18 10.17 12.61
C PHE A 404 -5.35 10.50 11.67
N GLU A 405 -5.46 9.77 10.54
CA GLU A 405 -6.54 9.94 9.57
C GLU A 405 -7.92 9.68 10.20
N MET A 406 -8.07 8.61 10.97
CA MET A 406 -9.31 8.33 11.70
C MET A 406 -9.66 9.48 12.67
N ARG A 407 -8.70 9.94 13.47
CA ARG A 407 -8.93 11.00 14.45
C ARG A 407 -9.33 12.33 13.83
N ILE A 408 -8.74 12.72 12.68
CA ILE A 408 -9.11 13.96 12.00
C ILE A 408 -10.50 13.89 11.40
N HIS A 409 -10.91 12.73 10.87
CA HIS A 409 -12.29 12.52 10.39
C HIS A 409 -13.29 12.56 11.55
N ASP A 410 -13.00 11.87 12.67
CA ASP A 410 -13.84 11.88 13.87
C ASP A 410 -14.08 13.31 14.43
N LEU A 411 -13.05 14.19 14.36
CA LEU A 411 -13.19 15.59 14.75
C LEU A 411 -14.17 16.34 13.85
N VAL A 412 -14.02 16.20 12.52
CA VAL A 412 -14.90 16.90 11.57
C VAL A 412 -16.33 16.34 11.60
N GLU A 413 -16.51 15.04 11.80
CA GLU A 413 -17.82 14.41 12.01
C GLU A 413 -18.56 14.98 13.24
N LYS A 414 -17.80 15.38 14.27
CA LYS A 414 -18.33 16.06 15.47
C LYS A 414 -18.54 17.57 15.27
N GLY A 415 -18.30 18.10 14.06
CA GLY A 415 -18.42 19.53 13.76
C GLY A 415 -17.22 20.37 14.16
N GLU A 416 -16.09 19.76 14.54
CA GLU A 416 -14.89 20.49 14.91
C GLU A 416 -14.02 20.80 13.68
N PRO A 417 -13.62 22.06 13.45
CA PRO A 417 -12.77 22.41 12.33
C PRO A 417 -11.33 21.94 12.56
N LEU A 418 -10.65 21.55 11.48
CA LEU A 418 -9.22 21.27 11.49
C LEU A 418 -8.45 22.55 11.15
N THR A 419 -7.63 23.03 12.10
CA THR A 419 -6.60 24.05 11.84
C THR A 419 -5.24 23.40 11.69
N GLY A 420 -4.28 24.10 11.07
CA GLY A 420 -2.91 23.60 10.95
C GLY A 420 -2.31 23.25 12.32
N GLU A 421 -2.46 24.16 13.31
CA GLU A 421 -1.97 23.98 14.66
C GLU A 421 -2.60 22.75 15.36
N LYS A 422 -3.91 22.53 15.17
CA LYS A 422 -4.60 21.36 15.73
C LYS A 422 -4.08 20.06 15.11
N LEU A 423 -3.90 20.04 13.79
CA LEU A 423 -3.33 18.90 13.07
C LEU A 423 -1.91 18.60 13.54
N THR A 424 -1.06 19.62 13.65
CA THR A 424 0.32 19.49 14.12
C THR A 424 0.38 18.96 15.56
N SER A 425 -0.45 19.49 16.46
CA SER A 425 -0.49 19.04 17.85
C SER A 425 -0.96 17.58 17.97
N LEU A 426 -1.98 17.20 17.20
CA LEU A 426 -2.49 15.84 17.17
C LEU A 426 -1.43 14.86 16.61
N TYR A 427 -0.80 15.21 15.49
CA TYR A 427 0.21 14.37 14.86
C TYR A 427 1.46 14.23 15.75
N LEU A 428 1.92 15.34 16.38
CA LEU A 428 3.04 15.32 17.31
C LEU A 428 2.77 14.42 18.53
N SER A 429 1.53 14.45 19.06
CA SER A 429 1.18 13.57 20.18
C SER A 429 1.30 12.11 19.82
N LEU A 430 0.83 11.72 18.63
CA LEU A 430 0.96 10.35 18.11
C LEU A 430 2.42 9.97 17.86
N LEU A 431 3.22 10.86 17.26
CA LEU A 431 4.66 10.60 17.09
C LEU A 431 5.34 10.32 18.44
N LYS A 432 5.13 11.19 19.42
CA LYS A 432 5.73 11.03 20.74
C LYS A 432 5.31 9.74 21.44
N GLU A 433 4.05 9.35 21.30
CA GLU A 433 3.52 8.10 21.85
C GLU A 433 4.15 6.89 21.18
N PHE A 434 4.07 6.80 19.84
CA PHE A 434 4.57 5.65 19.07
C PHE A 434 6.08 5.45 19.26
N TYR A 435 6.85 6.52 19.26
CA TYR A 435 8.31 6.45 19.36
C TYR A 435 8.85 6.51 20.80
N GLY A 436 7.96 6.57 21.80
CA GLY A 436 8.34 6.47 23.21
C GLY A 436 9.15 7.65 23.71
N ASP A 437 8.85 8.88 23.26
CA ASP A 437 9.60 10.10 23.63
C ASP A 437 9.65 10.32 25.13
N ALA A 438 8.50 10.20 25.81
CA ALA A 438 8.40 10.35 27.27
C ALA A 438 9.24 9.32 28.05
N ALA A 439 9.43 8.11 27.48
CA ALA A 439 10.25 7.06 28.07
C ALA A 439 11.73 7.15 27.63
N GLY A 440 12.13 8.18 26.89
CA GLY A 440 13.50 8.36 26.40
C GLY A 440 13.93 7.33 25.35
N VAL A 441 12.98 6.66 24.66
CA VAL A 441 13.30 5.67 23.63
C VAL A 441 13.80 6.36 22.37
N CYS A 442 13.04 7.33 21.84
CA CYS A 442 13.42 8.12 20.69
C CYS A 442 12.93 9.56 20.91
N LYS A 443 13.84 10.52 20.85
CA LYS A 443 13.48 11.95 21.01
C LYS A 443 12.83 12.48 19.75
N VAL A 444 11.68 13.13 19.91
CA VAL A 444 10.90 13.75 18.84
C VAL A 444 10.87 15.26 19.06
N ASP A 445 11.51 16.00 18.16
CA ASP A 445 11.45 17.47 18.17
C ASP A 445 10.03 17.95 17.83
N ASP A 446 9.56 19.00 18.49
CA ASP A 446 8.21 19.55 18.29
C ASP A 446 7.97 20.03 16.85
N LEU A 447 9.04 20.43 16.15
CA LEU A 447 8.97 20.78 14.74
C LEU A 447 8.46 19.63 13.86
N TYR A 448 8.77 18.38 14.23
CA TYR A 448 8.38 17.22 13.40
C TYR A 448 6.88 16.92 13.43
N GLY A 449 6.13 17.56 14.33
CA GLY A 449 4.68 17.52 14.34
C GLY A 449 4.04 18.01 13.03
N ILE A 450 4.76 18.80 12.20
CA ILE A 450 4.27 19.26 10.88
C ILE A 450 4.32 18.17 9.80
N GLU A 451 4.92 17.00 10.06
CA GLU A 451 5.13 15.95 9.06
C GLU A 451 3.85 15.50 8.36
N TRP A 452 2.68 15.62 9.00
CA TRP A 452 1.38 15.33 8.37
C TRP A 452 1.20 16.10 7.05
N ALA A 453 1.72 17.31 6.93
CA ALA A 453 1.59 18.15 5.74
C ALA A 453 2.42 17.63 4.54
N TYR A 454 3.40 16.77 4.80
CA TYR A 454 4.22 16.13 3.75
C TYR A 454 3.61 14.85 3.20
N ILE A 455 2.66 14.23 3.92
CA ILE A 455 2.13 12.91 3.60
C ILE A 455 0.97 13.00 2.60
N PRO A 456 1.18 12.69 1.29
CA PRO A 456 0.12 12.81 0.28
C PRO A 456 -1.01 11.80 0.51
N HIS A 457 -0.75 10.72 1.23
CA HIS A 457 -1.71 9.66 1.47
C HIS A 457 -2.94 10.11 2.27
N PHE A 458 -2.86 11.21 3.03
CA PHE A 458 -4.05 11.77 3.70
C PHE A 458 -5.09 12.35 2.73
N TYR A 459 -4.74 12.40 1.43
CA TYR A 459 -5.66 12.71 0.34
C TYR A 459 -6.18 11.46 -0.40
N TYR A 460 -5.92 10.22 0.13
CA TYR A 460 -6.31 8.94 -0.49
C TYR A 460 -7.38 8.17 0.29
N ASN A 461 -8.13 8.82 1.17
CA ASN A 461 -9.31 8.32 1.86
C ASN A 461 -9.15 6.94 2.52
N PHE A 462 -8.49 6.89 3.66
CA PHE A 462 -8.24 5.68 4.45
C PHE A 462 -7.48 4.57 3.67
N TYR A 463 -6.52 4.96 2.87
CA TYR A 463 -5.75 3.99 2.07
C TYR A 463 -4.66 3.27 2.87
N VAL A 464 -3.93 3.98 3.74
CA VAL A 464 -2.62 3.55 4.28
C VAL A 464 -2.65 2.34 5.22
N TYR A 465 -3.79 2.06 5.88
CA TYR A 465 -3.90 0.91 6.77
C TYR A 465 -3.68 -0.42 6.04
N GLN A 466 -3.92 -0.46 4.73
CA GLN A 466 -3.79 -1.64 3.89
C GLN A 466 -2.33 -2.13 3.78
N TYR A 467 -1.36 -1.26 3.92
CA TYR A 467 0.06 -1.66 4.03
C TYR A 467 0.30 -2.50 5.29
N ALA A 468 -0.21 -2.03 6.44
CA ALA A 468 -0.04 -2.71 7.71
C ALA A 468 -0.79 -4.06 7.76
N THR A 469 -2.01 -4.13 7.23
CA THR A 469 -2.78 -5.37 7.17
C THR A 469 -2.14 -6.39 6.22
N SER A 470 -1.64 -5.94 5.09
CA SER A 470 -1.02 -6.82 4.08
C SER A 470 0.29 -7.44 4.57
N ILE A 471 1.21 -6.64 5.15
CA ILE A 471 2.48 -7.18 5.69
C ILE A 471 2.23 -8.11 6.88
N THR A 472 1.18 -7.87 7.66
CA THR A 472 0.77 -8.73 8.76
C THR A 472 0.27 -10.08 8.24
N ALA A 473 -0.63 -10.07 7.25
CA ALA A 473 -1.18 -11.27 6.65
C ALA A 473 -0.10 -12.10 5.93
N SER A 474 0.71 -11.45 5.09
CA SER A 474 1.78 -12.13 4.33
C SER A 474 2.84 -12.75 5.23
N SER A 475 3.20 -12.08 6.34
CA SER A 475 4.17 -12.61 7.31
C SER A 475 3.67 -13.90 7.95
N LEU A 476 2.39 -13.99 8.31
CA LEU A 476 1.80 -15.20 8.86
C LEU A 476 1.74 -16.33 7.81
N ILE A 477 1.26 -16.03 6.59
CA ILE A 477 1.19 -17.03 5.51
C ILE A 477 2.58 -17.56 5.20
N ALA A 478 3.57 -16.69 5.03
CA ALA A 478 4.94 -17.09 4.73
C ALA A 478 5.56 -17.95 5.86
N ALA A 479 5.31 -17.58 7.13
CA ALA A 479 5.76 -18.38 8.28
C ALA A 479 5.13 -19.78 8.29
N ASN A 480 3.83 -19.87 8.04
CA ASN A 480 3.12 -21.14 7.99
C ASN A 480 3.63 -22.02 6.85
N ILE A 481 3.78 -21.49 5.62
CA ILE A 481 4.31 -22.26 4.49
C ILE A 481 5.71 -22.81 4.81
N ARG A 482 6.59 -22.00 5.42
CA ARG A 482 7.94 -22.46 5.79
C ARG A 482 7.95 -23.51 6.89
N SER A 483 6.98 -23.50 7.80
CA SER A 483 6.91 -24.43 8.93
C SER A 483 6.20 -25.75 8.62
N GLU A 484 5.44 -25.83 7.52
CA GLU A 484 4.63 -27.01 7.17
C GLU A 484 5.45 -28.24 6.71
N GLY A 485 6.75 -28.10 6.44
CA GLY A 485 7.61 -29.19 5.97
C GLY A 485 7.14 -29.74 4.63
N SER A 486 6.65 -31.01 4.59
CA SER A 486 6.14 -31.64 3.38
C SER A 486 4.65 -31.36 3.10
N SER A 487 3.93 -30.73 4.02
CA SER A 487 2.54 -30.32 3.80
C SER A 487 2.49 -29.18 2.79
N THR A 488 1.39 -29.09 2.05
CA THR A 488 1.16 -28.03 1.07
C THR A 488 -0.12 -27.25 1.35
N THR A 489 -0.74 -27.48 2.50
CA THR A 489 -2.08 -26.96 2.81
C THR A 489 -2.14 -25.44 2.78
N THR A 490 -1.23 -24.75 3.48
CA THR A 490 -1.21 -23.26 3.49
C THR A 490 -0.79 -22.72 2.14
N ARG A 491 0.20 -23.34 1.47
CA ARG A 491 0.60 -22.94 0.12
C ARG A 491 -0.56 -23.03 -0.85
N ASP A 492 -1.28 -24.15 -0.87
CA ASP A 492 -2.37 -24.38 -1.82
C ASP A 492 -3.56 -23.44 -1.53
N ALA A 493 -3.86 -23.16 -0.27
CA ALA A 493 -4.84 -22.17 0.15
C ALA A 493 -4.44 -20.74 -0.29
N TYR A 494 -3.17 -20.37 -0.15
CA TYR A 494 -2.65 -19.10 -0.63
C TYR A 494 -2.73 -18.98 -2.16
N LEU A 495 -2.31 -19.98 -2.93
CA LEU A 495 -2.40 -19.98 -4.39
C LEU A 495 -3.86 -19.91 -4.87
N LYS A 496 -4.78 -20.56 -4.15
CA LYS A 496 -6.22 -20.43 -4.38
C LYS A 496 -6.70 -18.99 -4.16
N MET A 497 -6.22 -18.32 -3.10
CA MET A 497 -6.52 -16.91 -2.85
C MET A 497 -6.07 -16.04 -4.03
N LEU A 498 -4.83 -16.19 -4.52
CA LEU A 498 -4.32 -15.45 -5.69
C LEU A 498 -5.15 -15.71 -6.96
N SER A 499 -5.72 -16.90 -7.08
CA SER A 499 -6.53 -17.33 -8.23
C SER A 499 -8.00 -16.90 -8.14
N SER A 500 -8.40 -16.25 -7.05
CA SER A 500 -9.82 -16.01 -6.75
C SER A 500 -10.32 -14.64 -7.18
N GLY A 501 -9.46 -13.69 -7.52
CA GLY A 501 -9.85 -12.33 -7.88
C GLY A 501 -10.82 -11.72 -6.87
N SER A 502 -11.93 -11.16 -7.35
CA SER A 502 -13.03 -10.65 -6.49
C SER A 502 -14.24 -11.59 -6.42
N SER A 503 -14.04 -12.90 -6.62
CA SER A 503 -15.11 -13.90 -6.44
C SER A 503 -15.60 -14.02 -5.00
N LYS A 504 -14.81 -13.55 -4.03
CA LYS A 504 -15.11 -13.36 -2.61
C LYS A 504 -14.58 -12.03 -2.13
N TYR A 505 -15.05 -11.55 -0.98
CA TYR A 505 -14.49 -10.36 -0.35
C TYR A 505 -13.10 -10.61 0.26
N PRO A 506 -12.26 -9.58 0.35
CA PRO A 506 -10.86 -9.72 0.81
C PRO A 506 -10.70 -10.43 2.16
N ILE A 507 -11.57 -10.12 3.12
CA ILE A 507 -11.53 -10.76 4.46
C ILE A 507 -11.80 -12.26 4.36
N ASP A 508 -12.75 -12.67 3.52
CA ASP A 508 -13.07 -14.09 3.33
C ASP A 508 -11.96 -14.83 2.57
N LEU A 509 -11.33 -14.15 1.58
CA LEU A 509 -10.18 -14.70 0.87
C LEU A 509 -9.00 -14.96 1.81
N LEU A 510 -8.71 -14.03 2.72
CA LEU A 510 -7.66 -14.21 3.72
C LEU A 510 -8.00 -15.28 4.74
N LYS A 511 -9.26 -15.39 5.17
CA LYS A 511 -9.72 -16.48 6.04
C LYS A 511 -9.55 -17.84 5.37
N ASP A 512 -9.88 -17.96 4.09
CA ASP A 512 -9.67 -19.19 3.32
C ASP A 512 -8.16 -19.54 3.21
N ALA A 513 -7.27 -18.52 3.20
CA ALA A 513 -5.82 -18.69 3.26
C ALA A 513 -5.26 -18.88 4.69
N GLY A 514 -6.14 -19.04 5.69
CA GLY A 514 -5.74 -19.29 7.08
C GLY A 514 -5.44 -18.03 7.89
N VAL A 515 -5.83 -16.84 7.42
CA VAL A 515 -5.55 -15.55 8.09
C VAL A 515 -6.86 -14.82 8.42
N ASP A 516 -7.27 -14.84 9.67
CA ASP A 516 -8.43 -14.07 10.13
C ASP A 516 -8.02 -12.68 10.62
N MET A 517 -8.14 -11.68 9.74
CA MET A 517 -7.84 -10.28 10.04
C MET A 517 -8.83 -9.60 11.00
N THR A 518 -9.89 -10.29 11.42
CA THR A 518 -10.82 -9.81 12.45
C THR A 518 -10.34 -10.10 13.88
N THR A 519 -9.16 -10.73 14.01
CA THR A 519 -8.53 -11.11 15.28
C THR A 519 -7.11 -10.57 15.38
N SER A 520 -6.55 -10.53 16.60
CA SER A 520 -5.15 -10.13 16.82
C SER A 520 -4.12 -11.22 16.45
N ALA A 521 -4.55 -12.42 16.07
CA ALA A 521 -3.64 -13.54 15.84
C ALA A 521 -2.59 -13.28 14.73
N PRO A 522 -2.95 -12.73 13.54
CA PRO A 522 -1.98 -12.42 12.49
C PRO A 522 -0.97 -11.37 12.94
N PHE A 523 -1.44 -10.33 13.64
CA PHE A 523 -0.57 -9.28 14.15
C PHE A 523 0.42 -9.81 15.20
N ASN A 524 -0.03 -10.61 16.14
CA ASN A 524 0.82 -11.23 17.15
C ASN A 524 1.89 -12.15 16.54
N ALA A 525 1.56 -12.83 15.44
CA ALA A 525 2.55 -13.64 14.70
C ALA A 525 3.64 -12.76 14.06
N ALA A 526 3.29 -11.62 13.48
CA ALA A 526 4.26 -10.65 12.96
C ALA A 526 5.17 -10.09 14.06
N MET A 527 4.61 -9.76 15.24
CA MET A 527 5.39 -9.30 16.40
C MET A 527 6.32 -10.37 16.96
N LYS A 528 5.88 -11.62 16.98
CA LYS A 528 6.75 -12.75 17.35
C LYS A 528 7.92 -12.89 16.39
N SER A 529 7.67 -12.79 15.08
CA SER A 529 8.73 -12.80 14.07
C SER A 529 9.72 -11.65 14.27
N MET A 530 9.22 -10.43 14.49
CA MET A 530 10.05 -9.26 14.77
C MET A 530 10.96 -9.45 15.98
N ASN A 531 10.43 -10.01 17.08
CA ASN A 531 11.22 -10.31 18.27
C ASN A 531 12.29 -11.39 18.00
N THR A 532 11.95 -12.46 17.27
CA THR A 532 12.91 -13.52 16.90
C THR A 532 14.09 -12.96 16.08
N ILE A 533 13.80 -12.03 15.16
CA ILE A 533 14.83 -11.36 14.35
C ILE A 533 15.74 -10.50 15.22
N MET A 534 15.17 -9.75 16.17
CA MET A 534 15.96 -8.97 17.12
C MET A 534 16.84 -9.86 18.02
N ASP A 535 16.33 -11.01 18.48
CA ASP A 535 17.12 -11.99 19.24
C ASP A 535 18.33 -12.50 18.44
N GLU A 536 18.14 -12.78 17.14
CA GLU A 536 19.23 -13.18 16.24
C GLU A 536 20.27 -12.07 16.07
N MET A 537 19.84 -10.82 15.84
CA MET A 537 20.75 -9.68 15.71
C MET A 537 21.54 -9.46 17.00
N GLU A 538 20.89 -9.51 18.16
CA GLU A 538 21.56 -9.36 19.47
C GLU A 538 22.59 -10.45 19.71
N LYS A 539 22.31 -11.69 19.29
CA LYS A 539 23.27 -12.81 19.34
C LYS A 539 24.48 -12.54 18.46
N ILE A 540 24.30 -12.12 17.20
CA ILE A 540 25.40 -11.80 16.29
C ILE A 540 26.27 -10.67 16.85
N LEU A 541 25.66 -9.63 17.43
CA LEU A 541 26.36 -8.51 18.05
C LEU A 541 27.15 -8.94 19.30
N ALA A 542 26.59 -9.83 20.13
CA ALA A 542 27.28 -10.34 21.33
C ALA A 542 28.53 -11.18 20.99
N GLU A 543 28.52 -11.87 19.85
CA GLU A 543 29.67 -12.66 19.36
C GLU A 543 30.78 -11.77 18.75
N ASN A 544 30.56 -10.45 18.56
CA ASN A 544 31.50 -9.48 18.01
C ASN A 544 31.55 -8.18 18.84
N PRO A 545 31.99 -8.21 20.10
CA PRO A 545 31.90 -7.08 21.02
C PRO A 545 32.76 -5.85 20.69
N GLY A 546 33.42 -5.80 19.54
CA GLY A 546 34.31 -4.72 19.10
C GLY A 546 33.87 -3.98 17.83
N LYS A 547 32.67 -4.22 17.33
CA LYS A 547 32.11 -3.52 16.15
C LYS A 547 30.91 -2.67 16.51
#